data_a59853ce931cfde7d01bdf3246606135
#
_entry.id   a59853ce931cfde7d01bdf3246606135
#
_cell.length_a   1.000
_cell.length_b   1.000
_cell.length_c   1.000
_cell.angle_alpha   90.00
_cell.angle_beta   90.00
_cell.angle_gamma   90.00
#
_symmetry.space_group_name_H-M   'P 1'
#
loop_
_entity.id
_entity.type
_entity.pdbx_description
1 polymer ?
#
loop_
_entity_poly.entity_id
_entity_poly.type
_entity_poly.pdbx_seq_one_letter_code
_entity_poly.pdbx_strand_id
1 'polypeptide(L)'
;VATNFQKEYKRSPSGLLYVASTGSGKTKRALEATRGTKTTVVGTASLTKNFEREEKKFFGTTTPRKVETYSGVARDHNLPGGANLVLDESHYIRNPKTKTFRELKAQRHKYDKVLAMTATPIINEPFDIASQVNIVTKRPVVPQRKEEFYNLFYKNKKVKPTLKQRIFGGVHPGEIRELKSEKLVRKYLDKHTYVEPAHKFDALMPKRKEEVIKVPMSGRQLEVYKYIEGTIPRHLRQKIYAQLPPAKKEVRALNAYLQGLRQVSNTPEPYIKKAETSPKIQKMTDDLKAELKNKGKVLVYSNYLDAGVNALKSELNKNKIQYSELTGGMSKKLRSEQIKKYNTKGGNRVFLMSGAGTEGINLPGTTLAMLSEPHWNKARLYQAASRGIRRGDNPNKTVGVKTYLSTIPTKPHALRFLGFKPKKPRTSVDEYLLAMSKIKEQEANSFMKALED
;
A
#
# COMPACT_ATOMS: atom_id res chain seq x y z
N VAL A 1 12.19 10.26 31.58
CA VAL A 1 13.39 10.29 30.73
C VAL A 1 12.95 10.50 29.28
N ALA A 2 13.55 11.51 28.61
CA ALA A 2 13.24 11.80 27.21
C ALA A 2 13.65 10.63 26.30
N THR A 3 12.77 10.24 25.37
CA THR A 3 13.07 9.20 24.38
C THR A 3 14.14 9.66 23.39
N ASN A 4 14.83 8.75 22.71
CA ASN A 4 15.81 9.10 21.67
C ASN A 4 15.19 10.01 20.60
N PHE A 5 13.97 9.71 20.18
CA PHE A 5 13.23 10.59 19.26
C PHE A 5 13.10 12.02 19.78
N GLN A 6 12.73 12.22 21.05
CA GLN A 6 12.58 13.57 21.63
C GLN A 6 13.91 14.32 21.65
N LYS A 7 15.01 13.62 21.92
CA LYS A 7 16.35 14.21 21.89
C LYS A 7 16.71 14.66 20.47
N GLU A 8 16.49 13.81 19.48
CA GLU A 8 16.76 14.12 18.07
C GLU A 8 15.86 15.26 17.55
N TYR A 9 14.56 15.27 17.87
CA TYR A 9 13.67 16.36 17.48
C TYR A 9 14.11 17.70 18.12
N LYS A 10 14.52 17.70 19.38
CA LYS A 10 15.01 18.92 20.06
C LYS A 10 16.31 19.43 19.41
N ARG A 11 17.23 18.54 19.04
CA ARG A 11 18.52 18.87 18.39
C ARG A 11 18.34 19.36 16.95
N SER A 12 17.30 18.91 16.26
CA SER A 12 17.05 19.33 14.89
C SER A 12 16.71 20.83 14.82
N PRO A 13 17.40 21.62 13.98
CA PRO A 13 17.18 23.07 13.91
C PRO A 13 15.88 23.45 13.20
N SER A 14 15.33 22.60 12.34
CA SER A 14 14.18 22.94 11.49
C SER A 14 13.07 21.90 11.50
N GLY A 15 13.31 20.71 12.01
CA GLY A 15 12.31 19.64 12.05
C GLY A 15 12.87 18.26 11.70
N LEU A 16 12.00 17.27 11.69
CA LEU A 16 12.37 15.86 11.54
C LEU A 16 11.27 15.09 10.81
N LEU A 17 11.66 14.19 9.90
CA LEU A 17 10.80 13.12 9.40
C LEU A 17 10.90 11.93 10.36
N TYR A 18 9.83 11.65 11.07
CA TYR A 18 9.73 10.51 11.98
C TYR A 18 9.03 9.34 11.31
N VAL A 19 9.78 8.27 11.10
CA VAL A 19 9.27 7.03 10.53
C VAL A 19 9.17 5.97 11.62
N ALA A 20 7.97 5.47 11.86
CA ALA A 20 7.74 4.41 12.83
C ALA A 20 6.51 3.59 12.47
N SER A 21 6.51 2.31 12.79
CA SER A 21 5.43 1.39 12.44
C SER A 21 4.06 1.83 12.96
N THR A 22 2.98 1.33 12.35
CA THR A 22 1.61 1.59 12.81
C THR A 22 1.44 1.04 14.24
N GLY A 23 0.84 1.82 15.14
CA GLY A 23 0.65 1.42 16.53
C GLY A 23 1.87 1.65 17.44
N SER A 24 2.97 2.22 16.95
CA SER A 24 4.17 2.52 17.74
C SER A 24 4.02 3.70 18.72
N GLY A 25 2.87 4.39 18.71
CA GLY A 25 2.63 5.55 19.56
C GLY A 25 3.14 6.87 18.97
N LYS A 26 3.23 7.00 17.64
CA LYS A 26 3.63 8.24 16.95
C LYS A 26 2.90 9.47 17.46
N THR A 27 1.58 9.40 17.58
CA THR A 27 0.74 10.52 18.09
C THR A 27 1.15 10.94 19.49
N LYS A 28 1.34 9.98 20.41
CA LYS A 28 1.81 10.27 21.78
C LYS A 28 3.15 11.00 21.77
N ARG A 29 4.10 10.54 20.97
CA ARG A 29 5.44 11.15 20.87
C ARG A 29 5.41 12.56 20.27
N ALA A 30 4.54 12.79 19.28
CA ALA A 30 4.33 14.13 18.73
C ALA A 30 3.75 15.07 19.78
N LEU A 31 2.74 14.60 20.53
CA LEU A 31 2.15 15.37 21.64
C LEU A 31 3.18 15.71 22.71
N GLU A 32 4.01 14.75 23.11
CA GLU A 32 5.11 14.97 24.07
C GLU A 32 6.15 15.97 23.53
N ALA A 33 6.54 15.84 22.26
CA ALA A 33 7.58 16.69 21.65
C ALA A 33 7.11 18.15 21.45
N THR A 34 5.83 18.39 21.33
CA THR A 34 5.23 19.71 21.05
C THR A 34 4.41 20.26 22.22
N ARG A 35 4.53 19.66 23.40
CA ARG A 35 3.79 20.08 24.60
C ARG A 35 4.14 21.52 25.00
N GLY A 36 3.11 22.31 25.34
CA GLY A 36 3.29 23.68 25.78
C GLY A 36 3.69 24.69 24.69
N THR A 37 3.66 24.28 23.42
CA THR A 37 4.02 25.15 22.29
C THR A 37 2.84 25.39 21.35
N LYS A 38 2.82 26.56 20.70
CA LYS A 38 1.83 26.85 19.65
C LYS A 38 2.05 25.91 18.47
N THR A 39 1.15 24.95 18.31
CA THR A 39 1.29 23.86 17.35
C THR A 39 0.09 23.77 16.43
N THR A 40 0.35 23.66 15.13
CA THR A 40 -0.67 23.28 14.12
C THR A 40 -0.48 21.82 13.74
N VAL A 41 -1.56 21.05 13.70
CA VAL A 41 -1.56 19.65 13.28
C VAL A 41 -2.31 19.53 11.97
N VAL A 42 -1.68 18.92 10.97
CA VAL A 42 -2.32 18.59 9.68
C VAL A 42 -2.35 17.08 9.51
N GLY A 43 -3.52 16.54 9.23
CA GLY A 43 -3.71 15.11 9.09
C GLY A 43 -4.91 14.74 8.23
N THR A 44 -5.32 13.48 8.29
CA THR A 44 -6.57 13.03 7.65
C THR A 44 -7.77 13.40 8.52
N ALA A 45 -8.96 13.51 7.94
CA ALA A 45 -10.18 13.91 8.65
C ALA A 45 -10.56 13.00 9.85
N SER A 46 -10.11 11.75 9.83
CA SER A 46 -10.31 10.80 10.93
C SER A 46 -9.34 10.99 12.09
N LEU A 47 -8.17 11.59 11.84
CA LEU A 47 -7.10 11.77 12.82
C LEU A 47 -7.25 13.07 13.61
N THR A 48 -7.90 14.09 13.05
CA THR A 48 -8.09 15.38 13.70
C THR A 48 -8.83 15.25 15.04
N LYS A 49 -9.92 14.49 15.07
CA LYS A 49 -10.67 14.21 16.31
C LYS A 49 -9.91 13.29 17.29
N ASN A 50 -8.99 12.52 16.79
CA ASN A 50 -8.25 11.55 17.57
C ASN A 50 -7.10 12.22 18.36
N PHE A 51 -6.53 13.29 17.84
CA PHE A 51 -5.40 13.97 18.45
C PHE A 51 -5.78 14.58 19.81
N GLU A 52 -6.89 15.30 19.88
CA GLU A 52 -7.42 15.87 21.12
C GLU A 52 -7.80 14.79 22.14
N ARG A 53 -8.46 13.73 21.66
CA ARG A 53 -8.86 12.60 22.53
C ARG A 53 -7.65 11.88 23.12
N GLU A 54 -6.60 11.65 22.33
CA GLU A 54 -5.36 11.02 22.80
C GLU A 54 -4.60 11.94 23.76
N GLU A 55 -4.56 13.24 23.49
CA GLU A 55 -3.93 14.20 24.40
C GLU A 55 -4.60 14.19 25.78
N LYS A 56 -5.93 14.26 25.83
CA LYS A 56 -6.69 14.14 27.07
C LYS A 56 -6.43 12.82 27.79
N LYS A 57 -6.36 11.71 27.04
CA LYS A 57 -6.06 10.38 27.57
C LYS A 57 -4.67 10.27 28.19
N PHE A 58 -3.66 10.87 27.56
CA PHE A 58 -2.26 10.72 28.02
C PHE A 58 -1.85 11.77 29.06
N PHE A 59 -2.44 12.96 29.03
CA PHE A 59 -1.98 14.08 29.84
C PHE A 59 -3.05 14.69 30.74
N GLY A 60 -4.30 14.21 30.68
CA GLY A 60 -5.41 14.73 31.46
C GLY A 60 -5.91 16.13 31.03
N THR A 61 -5.15 16.83 30.21
CA THR A 61 -5.42 18.17 29.73
C THR A 61 -5.29 18.25 28.22
N THR A 62 -5.95 19.21 27.60
CA THR A 62 -5.78 19.51 26.17
C THR A 62 -5.08 20.84 26.00
N THR A 63 -4.07 20.93 25.16
CA THR A 63 -3.44 22.18 24.75
C THR A 63 -4.18 22.70 23.52
N PRO A 64 -4.60 23.98 23.48
CA PRO A 64 -5.24 24.54 22.30
C PRO A 64 -4.33 24.37 21.06
N ARG A 65 -4.78 23.58 20.11
CA ARG A 65 -4.06 23.33 18.85
C ARG A 65 -4.98 23.63 17.69
N LYS A 66 -4.45 24.23 16.62
CA LYS A 66 -5.15 24.26 15.35
C LYS A 66 -5.01 22.90 14.69
N VAL A 67 -6.11 22.25 14.43
CA VAL A 67 -6.13 20.96 13.73
C VAL A 67 -6.78 21.15 12.37
N GLU A 68 -6.09 20.75 11.31
CA GLU A 68 -6.52 20.96 9.93
C GLU A 68 -6.37 19.67 9.12
N THR A 69 -7.11 19.58 8.02
CA THR A 69 -6.98 18.45 7.10
C THR A 69 -6.09 18.78 5.91
N TYR A 70 -5.46 17.77 5.28
CA TYR A 70 -4.72 17.98 4.06
C TYR A 70 -5.57 18.59 2.92
N SER A 71 -6.85 18.22 2.85
CA SER A 71 -7.79 18.82 1.90
C SER A 71 -8.19 20.26 2.30
N GLY A 72 -8.28 20.54 3.59
CA GLY A 72 -8.52 21.89 4.11
C GLY A 72 -7.37 22.83 3.73
N VAL A 73 -6.14 22.43 4.00
CA VAL A 73 -4.94 23.19 3.59
C VAL A 73 -4.95 23.52 2.10
N ALA A 74 -5.32 22.55 1.26
CA ALA A 74 -5.39 22.77 -0.20
C ALA A 74 -6.51 23.74 -0.62
N ARG A 75 -7.57 23.89 0.18
CA ARG A 75 -8.71 24.76 -0.10
C ARG A 75 -8.52 26.16 0.46
N ASP A 76 -8.21 26.23 1.74
CA ASP A 76 -8.35 27.47 2.54
C ASP A 76 -7.06 28.30 2.62
N HIS A 77 -5.94 27.77 2.14
CA HIS A 77 -4.66 28.49 1.93
C HIS A 77 -4.10 29.26 3.15
N ASN A 78 -4.60 29.06 4.37
CA ASN A 78 -4.15 29.81 5.53
C ASN A 78 -3.93 28.91 6.77
N LEU A 79 -2.67 28.79 7.15
CA LEU A 79 -2.27 28.19 8.41
C LEU A 79 -1.79 29.29 9.36
N PRO A 80 -2.12 29.20 10.68
CA PRO A 80 -1.93 30.30 11.63
C PRO A 80 -0.46 30.56 12.01
N GLY A 81 0.46 29.70 11.60
CA GLY A 81 1.85 29.76 12.06
C GLY A 81 2.01 29.35 13.52
N GLY A 82 3.26 29.19 13.96
CA GLY A 82 3.59 28.83 15.33
C GLY A 82 4.95 28.16 15.48
N ALA A 83 5.24 27.68 16.68
CA ALA A 83 6.49 26.98 16.95
C ALA A 83 6.59 25.67 16.17
N ASN A 84 5.48 24.92 16.08
CA ASN A 84 5.52 23.61 15.42
C ASN A 84 4.38 23.40 14.40
N LEU A 85 4.74 22.74 13.29
CA LEU A 85 3.80 22.14 12.36
C LEU A 85 3.98 20.61 12.42
N VAL A 86 2.93 19.89 12.80
CA VAL A 86 2.91 18.43 12.82
C VAL A 86 2.13 17.94 11.60
N LEU A 87 2.75 17.10 10.79
CA LEU A 87 2.16 16.47 9.60
C LEU A 87 1.97 14.98 9.87
N ASP A 88 0.77 14.57 10.28
CA ASP A 88 0.49 13.16 10.53
C ASP A 88 0.12 12.44 9.23
N GLU A 89 0.62 11.21 9.05
CA GLU A 89 0.60 10.47 7.80
C GLU A 89 1.19 11.28 6.64
N SER A 90 2.41 11.80 6.83
CA SER A 90 3.09 12.71 5.89
C SER A 90 3.26 12.14 4.46
N HIS A 91 3.07 10.85 4.26
CA HIS A 91 3.04 10.27 2.92
C HIS A 91 1.94 10.86 1.99
N TYR A 92 0.95 11.59 2.55
CA TYR A 92 -0.01 12.36 1.76
C TYR A 92 0.63 13.48 0.94
N ILE A 93 1.76 13.99 1.39
CA ILE A 93 2.51 15.03 0.69
C ILE A 93 3.68 14.49 -0.15
N ARG A 94 3.75 13.18 -0.39
CA ARG A 94 4.82 12.53 -1.18
C ARG A 94 4.98 13.05 -2.61
N ASN A 95 3.88 13.54 -3.19
CA ASN A 95 3.90 14.08 -4.56
C ASN A 95 4.06 15.61 -4.53
N PRO A 96 5.21 16.16 -4.96
CA PRO A 96 5.48 17.59 -4.93
C PRO A 96 4.59 18.42 -5.88
N LYS A 97 3.89 17.77 -6.81
CA LYS A 97 2.99 18.43 -7.76
C LYS A 97 1.59 18.70 -7.21
N THR A 98 1.24 18.13 -6.05
CA THR A 98 -0.09 18.35 -5.45
C THR A 98 -0.24 19.77 -4.92
N LYS A 99 -1.47 20.28 -4.97
CA LYS A 99 -1.83 21.59 -4.38
C LYS A 99 -1.50 21.61 -2.88
N THR A 100 -1.87 20.55 -2.16
CA THR A 100 -1.57 20.39 -0.72
C THR A 100 -0.08 20.58 -0.40
N PHE A 101 0.82 19.91 -1.14
CA PHE A 101 2.26 20.06 -0.90
C PHE A 101 2.74 21.48 -1.19
N ARG A 102 2.28 22.08 -2.29
CA ARG A 102 2.67 23.45 -2.67
C ARG A 102 2.25 24.46 -1.61
N GLU A 103 1.02 24.35 -1.08
CA GLU A 103 0.51 25.23 -0.04
C GLU A 103 1.28 25.07 1.29
N LEU A 104 1.51 23.83 1.71
CA LEU A 104 2.34 23.56 2.90
C LEU A 104 3.74 24.11 2.76
N LYS A 105 4.36 23.94 1.59
CA LYS A 105 5.69 24.46 1.30
C LYS A 105 5.72 26.00 1.31
N ALA A 106 4.74 26.65 0.73
CA ALA A 106 4.63 28.11 0.72
C ALA A 106 4.51 28.68 2.14
N GLN A 107 3.82 27.96 3.04
CA GLN A 107 3.58 28.40 4.43
C GLN A 107 4.60 27.82 5.42
N ARG A 108 5.59 27.04 4.98
CA ARG A 108 6.60 26.43 5.85
C ARG A 108 7.36 27.45 6.70
N HIS A 109 7.60 28.64 6.17
CA HIS A 109 8.32 29.71 6.85
C HIS A 109 7.62 30.25 8.09
N LYS A 110 6.30 30.04 8.24
CA LYS A 110 5.50 30.46 9.39
C LYS A 110 5.77 29.61 10.66
N TYR A 111 6.59 28.56 10.54
CA TYR A 111 6.86 27.60 11.62
C TYR A 111 8.36 27.46 11.87
N ASP A 112 8.74 27.40 13.14
CA ASP A 112 10.12 27.18 13.53
C ASP A 112 10.53 25.76 13.16
N LYS A 113 9.74 24.76 13.55
CA LYS A 113 10.00 23.34 13.28
C LYS A 113 8.81 22.65 12.63
N VAL A 114 9.13 21.61 11.81
CA VAL A 114 8.14 20.70 11.23
C VAL A 114 8.43 19.28 11.66
N LEU A 115 7.44 18.61 12.22
CA LEU A 115 7.45 17.19 12.51
C LEU A 115 6.56 16.46 11.50
N ALA A 116 7.18 15.81 10.52
CA ALA A 116 6.46 14.93 9.60
C ALA A 116 6.49 13.49 10.13
N MET A 117 5.35 12.83 10.20
CA MET A 117 5.25 11.47 10.75
C MET A 117 4.56 10.53 9.78
N THR A 118 5.08 9.32 9.64
CA THR A 118 4.44 8.28 8.84
C THR A 118 4.94 6.88 9.21
N ALA A 119 4.13 5.86 8.95
CA ALA A 119 4.57 4.47 9.00
C ALA A 119 5.13 4.00 7.65
N THR A 120 4.83 4.71 6.56
CA THR A 120 5.13 4.29 5.18
C THR A 120 5.64 5.48 4.38
N PRO A 121 6.90 5.91 4.58
CA PRO A 121 7.45 7.08 3.88
C PRO A 121 7.56 6.84 2.38
N ILE A 122 7.76 5.59 1.96
CA ILE A 122 7.82 5.14 0.56
C ILE A 122 6.59 4.30 0.27
N ILE A 123 5.69 4.79 -0.59
CA ILE A 123 4.49 4.08 -1.03
C ILE A 123 4.66 3.53 -2.45
N ASN A 124 5.04 4.37 -3.38
CA ASN A 124 5.16 3.99 -4.78
C ASN A 124 6.62 3.75 -5.21
N GLU A 125 7.51 4.59 -4.75
CA GLU A 125 8.92 4.61 -5.16
C GLU A 125 9.77 5.44 -4.19
N PRO A 126 11.08 5.23 -4.11
CA PRO A 126 11.97 5.95 -3.18
C PRO A 126 11.89 7.47 -3.25
N PHE A 127 11.54 8.05 -4.40
CA PHE A 127 11.33 9.48 -4.56
C PHE A 127 10.18 10.04 -3.69
N ASP A 128 9.26 9.19 -3.23
CA ASP A 128 8.17 9.59 -2.32
C ASP A 128 8.67 10.25 -1.02
N ILE A 129 9.90 9.92 -0.59
CA ILE A 129 10.50 10.50 0.62
C ILE A 129 10.99 11.94 0.42
N ALA A 130 11.31 12.33 -0.81
CA ALA A 130 11.94 13.62 -1.10
C ALA A 130 11.08 14.81 -0.65
N SER A 131 9.79 14.80 -0.93
CA SER A 131 8.87 15.86 -0.49
C SER A 131 8.74 15.90 1.02
N GLN A 132 8.71 14.75 1.68
CA GLN A 132 8.54 14.61 3.12
C GLN A 132 9.79 15.11 3.89
N VAL A 133 10.98 14.87 3.36
CA VAL A 133 12.21 15.39 3.95
C VAL A 133 12.39 16.88 3.63
N ASN A 134 12.12 17.30 2.41
CA ASN A 134 12.29 18.70 2.02
C ASN A 134 11.26 19.65 2.69
N ILE A 135 10.15 19.15 3.24
CA ILE A 135 9.22 19.99 4.01
C ILE A 135 9.70 20.21 5.46
N VAL A 136 10.41 19.26 6.06
CA VAL A 136 10.92 19.42 7.43
C VAL A 136 12.13 20.35 7.47
N THR A 137 12.79 20.58 6.35
CA THR A 137 13.95 21.47 6.23
C THR A 137 13.56 22.84 5.70
N LYS A 138 14.32 23.88 6.05
CA LYS A 138 14.09 25.23 5.53
C LYS A 138 14.51 25.36 4.05
N ARG A 139 15.50 24.57 3.63
CA ARG A 139 16.00 24.47 2.25
C ARG A 139 15.99 23.02 1.79
N PRO A 140 15.71 22.73 0.52
CA PRO A 140 15.75 21.36 0.02
C PRO A 140 17.12 20.71 0.24
N VAL A 141 17.14 19.53 0.82
CA VAL A 141 18.36 18.73 1.07
C VAL A 141 18.52 17.61 0.06
N VAL A 142 17.45 17.23 -0.62
CA VAL A 142 17.47 16.27 -1.71
C VAL A 142 16.80 16.87 -2.96
N PRO A 143 17.15 16.39 -4.17
CA PRO A 143 16.56 16.90 -5.41
C PRO A 143 15.03 16.81 -5.42
N GLN A 144 14.37 17.87 -5.90
CA GLN A 144 12.92 17.96 -6.02
C GLN A 144 12.39 17.40 -7.36
N ARG A 145 13.28 17.18 -8.32
CA ARG A 145 12.98 16.52 -9.59
C ARG A 145 13.30 15.04 -9.50
N LYS A 146 12.37 14.22 -9.96
CA LYS A 146 12.48 12.78 -9.89
C LYS A 146 13.74 12.23 -10.57
N GLU A 147 14.08 12.74 -11.73
CA GLU A 147 15.26 12.30 -12.48
C GLU A 147 16.57 12.62 -11.73
N GLU A 148 16.68 13.82 -11.18
CA GLU A 148 17.84 14.25 -10.40
C GLU A 148 17.99 13.40 -9.12
N PHE A 149 16.87 13.11 -8.43
CA PHE A 149 16.88 12.22 -7.25
C PHE A 149 17.41 10.83 -7.60
N TYR A 150 16.90 10.24 -8.69
CA TYR A 150 17.39 8.93 -9.11
C TYR A 150 18.83 8.97 -9.62
N ASN A 151 19.22 10.02 -10.32
CA ASN A 151 20.63 10.20 -10.73
C ASN A 151 21.56 10.36 -9.52
N LEU A 152 21.09 10.98 -8.43
CA LEU A 152 21.89 11.11 -7.20
C LEU A 152 22.08 9.75 -6.52
N PHE A 153 21.00 9.03 -6.23
CA PHE A 153 21.02 7.87 -5.34
C PHE A 153 21.13 6.52 -6.06
N TYR A 154 20.76 6.42 -7.33
CA TYR A 154 20.64 5.15 -8.04
C TYR A 154 21.46 5.09 -9.32
N LYS A 155 21.84 3.87 -9.70
CA LYS A 155 22.31 3.52 -11.04
C LYS A 155 21.25 2.66 -11.73
N ASN A 156 21.05 2.89 -13.04
CA ASN A 156 20.17 2.06 -13.84
C ASN A 156 20.91 0.79 -14.26
N LYS A 157 20.26 -0.36 -14.06
CA LYS A 157 20.74 -1.66 -14.49
C LYS A 157 19.79 -2.27 -15.50
N LYS A 158 20.32 -2.63 -16.66
CA LYS A 158 19.56 -3.33 -17.70
C LYS A 158 19.42 -4.81 -17.35
N VAL A 159 18.18 -5.31 -17.31
CA VAL A 159 17.87 -6.73 -17.17
C VAL A 159 17.72 -7.29 -18.58
N LYS A 160 18.71 -8.03 -19.03
CA LYS A 160 18.75 -8.57 -20.40
C LYS A 160 17.80 -9.75 -20.53
N PRO A 161 16.98 -9.83 -21.60
CA PRO A 161 16.27 -11.05 -21.96
C PRO A 161 17.25 -12.11 -22.46
N THR A 162 16.84 -13.38 -22.41
CA THR A 162 17.62 -14.45 -23.05
C THR A 162 17.72 -14.21 -24.57
N LEU A 163 18.73 -14.80 -25.22
CA LEU A 163 18.92 -14.68 -26.66
C LEU A 163 17.66 -15.11 -27.44
N LYS A 164 17.03 -16.21 -27.01
CA LYS A 164 15.78 -16.72 -27.58
C LYS A 164 14.63 -15.70 -27.45
N GLN A 165 14.47 -15.09 -26.29
CA GLN A 165 13.45 -14.06 -26.06
C GLN A 165 13.67 -12.81 -26.91
N ARG A 166 14.94 -12.43 -27.12
CA ARG A 166 15.31 -11.28 -27.93
C ARG A 166 15.05 -11.52 -29.42
N ILE A 167 15.54 -12.65 -29.96
CA ILE A 167 15.43 -12.96 -31.39
C ILE A 167 13.98 -13.32 -31.76
N PHE A 168 13.39 -14.30 -31.09
CA PHE A 168 12.06 -14.81 -31.46
C PHE A 168 10.90 -14.06 -30.83
N GLY A 169 11.11 -13.36 -29.71
CA GLY A 169 10.08 -12.63 -28.98
C GLY A 169 10.08 -11.13 -29.21
N GLY A 170 11.14 -10.57 -29.82
CA GLY A 170 11.32 -9.12 -29.95
C GLY A 170 11.42 -8.40 -28.60
N VAL A 171 11.85 -9.11 -27.54
CA VAL A 171 11.85 -8.55 -26.17
C VAL A 171 13.03 -7.63 -25.97
N HIS A 172 12.75 -6.38 -25.66
CA HIS A 172 13.78 -5.42 -25.26
C HIS A 172 14.19 -5.60 -23.78
N PRO A 173 15.43 -5.23 -23.42
CA PRO A 173 15.87 -5.23 -22.03
C PRO A 173 14.90 -4.45 -21.13
N GLY A 174 14.71 -4.95 -19.93
CA GLY A 174 14.05 -4.20 -18.86
C GLY A 174 15.02 -3.32 -18.12
N GLU A 175 14.50 -2.44 -17.26
CA GLU A 175 15.31 -1.55 -16.45
C GLU A 175 14.92 -1.68 -14.98
N ILE A 176 15.91 -1.86 -14.12
CA ILE A 176 15.78 -1.79 -12.67
C ILE A 176 16.77 -0.74 -12.14
N ARG A 177 16.52 -0.29 -10.91
CA ARG A 177 17.42 0.65 -10.23
C ARG A 177 18.11 -0.06 -9.07
N GLU A 178 19.41 0.15 -8.96
CA GLU A 178 20.20 -0.30 -7.82
C GLU A 178 20.69 0.93 -7.05
N LEU A 179 20.57 0.89 -5.72
CA LEU A 179 21.11 1.94 -4.86
C LEU A 179 22.63 2.03 -5.04
N LYS A 180 23.14 3.24 -5.21
CA LYS A 180 24.59 3.46 -5.40
C LYS A 180 25.37 3.17 -4.12
N SER A 181 24.87 3.68 -2.97
CA SER A 181 25.52 3.53 -1.68
C SER A 181 24.57 3.92 -0.55
N GLU A 182 24.54 3.13 0.53
CA GLU A 182 23.84 3.46 1.76
C GLU A 182 24.46 4.72 2.42
N LYS A 183 25.79 4.84 2.43
CA LYS A 183 26.51 6.02 2.95
C LYS A 183 26.05 7.32 2.27
N LEU A 184 25.73 7.26 0.97
CA LEU A 184 25.23 8.43 0.26
C LEU A 184 23.84 8.84 0.74
N VAL A 185 22.95 7.89 0.99
CA VAL A 185 21.61 8.16 1.54
C VAL A 185 21.74 8.79 2.91
N ARG A 186 22.54 8.22 3.80
CA ARG A 186 22.80 8.75 5.15
C ARG A 186 23.35 10.17 5.11
N LYS A 187 24.33 10.44 4.26
CA LYS A 187 24.92 11.79 4.10
C LYS A 187 23.87 12.88 3.93
N TYR A 188 22.80 12.59 3.19
CA TYR A 188 21.74 13.58 2.89
C TYR A 188 20.58 13.57 3.87
N LEU A 189 20.29 12.45 4.51
CA LEU A 189 19.03 12.23 5.20
C LEU A 189 19.13 12.04 6.72
N ASP A 190 20.22 11.53 7.27
CA ASP A 190 20.33 11.19 8.72
C ASP A 190 19.98 12.35 9.64
N LYS A 191 20.45 13.56 9.33
CA LYS A 191 20.18 14.76 10.15
C LYS A 191 18.71 15.20 10.11
N HIS A 192 17.91 14.65 9.20
CA HIS A 192 16.54 15.10 8.91
C HIS A 192 15.51 13.99 9.04
N THR A 193 15.95 12.77 9.33
CA THR A 193 15.08 11.61 9.47
C THR A 193 15.41 10.86 10.77
N TYR A 194 14.38 10.35 11.40
CA TYR A 194 14.51 9.41 12.50
C TYR A 194 13.64 8.20 12.21
N VAL A 195 14.28 7.08 11.95
CA VAL A 195 13.59 5.81 11.71
C VAL A 195 13.62 4.99 12.99
N GLU A 196 12.45 4.67 13.52
CA GLU A 196 12.36 3.82 14.68
C GLU A 196 12.39 2.35 14.25
N PRO A 197 13.37 1.56 14.76
CA PRO A 197 13.49 0.16 14.36
C PRO A 197 12.20 -0.63 14.60
N ALA A 198 11.72 -1.33 13.57
CA ALA A 198 10.47 -2.09 13.62
C ALA A 198 10.48 -3.16 14.71
N HIS A 199 11.63 -3.81 14.97
CA HIS A 199 11.76 -4.89 15.96
C HIS A 199 11.35 -4.49 17.39
N LYS A 200 11.41 -3.20 17.75
CA LYS A 200 10.96 -2.71 19.07
C LYS A 200 9.46 -2.97 19.31
N PHE A 201 8.68 -3.18 18.27
CA PHE A 201 7.23 -3.32 18.34
C PHE A 201 6.74 -4.66 17.84
N ASP A 202 7.60 -5.48 17.23
CA ASP A 202 7.22 -6.78 16.64
C ASP A 202 6.59 -7.71 17.66
N ALA A 203 7.11 -7.75 18.90
CA ALA A 203 6.56 -8.55 19.98
C ALA A 203 5.14 -8.14 20.40
N LEU A 204 4.72 -6.93 20.06
CA LEU A 204 3.42 -6.34 20.44
C LEU A 204 2.41 -6.35 19.29
N MET A 205 2.83 -6.73 18.09
CA MET A 205 1.99 -6.84 16.91
C MET A 205 1.64 -8.30 16.63
N PRO A 206 0.44 -8.57 16.13
CA PRO A 206 0.10 -9.92 15.63
C PRO A 206 1.09 -10.33 14.54
N LYS A 207 1.55 -11.58 14.61
CA LYS A 207 2.38 -12.16 13.55
C LYS A 207 1.57 -12.28 12.25
N ARG A 208 2.20 -12.02 11.12
CA ARG A 208 1.60 -12.21 9.78
C ARG A 208 2.05 -13.55 9.23
N LYS A 209 1.08 -14.37 8.83
CA LYS A 209 1.34 -15.59 8.05
C LYS A 209 0.92 -15.32 6.62
N GLU A 210 1.88 -15.01 5.76
CA GLU A 210 1.62 -14.68 4.36
C GLU A 210 1.59 -15.94 3.50
N GLU A 211 0.59 -16.03 2.63
CA GLU A 211 0.42 -17.12 1.68
C GLU A 211 0.00 -16.57 0.32
N VAL A 212 0.53 -17.15 -0.74
CA VAL A 212 0.15 -16.86 -2.13
C VAL A 212 -0.61 -18.04 -2.70
N ILE A 213 -1.90 -17.83 -2.98
CA ILE A 213 -2.79 -18.87 -3.51
C ILE A 213 -2.87 -18.74 -5.03
N LYS A 214 -2.40 -19.73 -5.74
CA LYS A 214 -2.47 -19.80 -7.20
C LYS A 214 -3.71 -20.57 -7.63
N VAL A 215 -4.56 -19.95 -8.44
CA VAL A 215 -5.81 -20.52 -8.93
C VAL A 215 -5.82 -20.52 -10.46
N PRO A 216 -5.82 -21.68 -11.11
CA PRO A 216 -5.90 -21.75 -12.57
C PRO A 216 -7.24 -21.20 -13.08
N MET A 217 -7.18 -20.34 -14.10
CA MET A 217 -8.36 -19.89 -14.83
C MET A 217 -8.95 -21.04 -15.64
N SER A 218 -10.26 -21.07 -15.77
CA SER A 218 -10.98 -22.09 -16.56
C SER A 218 -12.13 -21.50 -17.36
N GLY A 219 -12.70 -22.31 -18.25
CA GLY A 219 -13.89 -21.99 -19.01
C GLY A 219 -13.82 -20.64 -19.73
N ARG A 220 -14.94 -19.92 -19.71
CA ARG A 220 -15.07 -18.60 -20.37
C ARG A 220 -14.14 -17.54 -19.82
N GLN A 221 -13.76 -17.61 -18.55
CA GLN A 221 -12.76 -16.68 -17.99
C GLN A 221 -11.43 -16.77 -18.76
N LEU A 222 -10.95 -17.98 -19.02
CA LEU A 222 -9.70 -18.21 -19.75
C LEU A 222 -9.79 -17.77 -21.21
N GLU A 223 -10.96 -17.94 -21.84
CA GLU A 223 -11.22 -17.50 -23.22
C GLU A 223 -11.15 -15.97 -23.33
N VAL A 224 -11.87 -15.25 -22.46
CA VAL A 224 -11.85 -13.79 -22.42
C VAL A 224 -10.43 -13.28 -22.08
N TYR A 225 -9.74 -13.92 -21.13
CA TYR A 225 -8.37 -13.57 -20.80
C TYR A 225 -7.44 -13.67 -22.04
N LYS A 226 -7.51 -14.77 -22.79
CA LYS A 226 -6.71 -14.98 -24.01
C LYS A 226 -7.06 -14.00 -25.12
N TYR A 227 -8.33 -13.66 -25.27
CA TYR A 227 -8.77 -12.66 -26.23
C TYR A 227 -8.12 -11.30 -25.92
N ILE A 228 -8.25 -10.81 -24.69
CA ILE A 228 -7.64 -9.54 -24.25
C ILE A 228 -6.11 -9.60 -24.34
N GLU A 229 -5.51 -10.72 -23.92
CA GLU A 229 -4.05 -10.92 -24.03
C GLU A 229 -3.58 -10.84 -25.49
N GLY A 230 -4.39 -11.33 -26.43
CA GLY A 230 -4.13 -11.28 -27.86
C GLY A 230 -4.01 -9.85 -28.41
N THR A 231 -4.70 -8.88 -27.83
CA THR A 231 -4.64 -7.47 -28.25
C THR A 231 -3.33 -6.77 -27.85
N ILE A 232 -2.56 -7.36 -26.93
CA ILE A 232 -1.29 -6.79 -26.47
C ILE A 232 -0.20 -6.98 -27.52
N PRO A 233 0.55 -5.95 -27.90
CA PRO A 233 1.71 -6.09 -28.80
C PRO A 233 2.64 -7.20 -28.38
N ARG A 234 3.09 -8.01 -29.36
CA ARG A 234 3.87 -9.22 -29.10
C ARG A 234 5.08 -9.00 -28.18
N HIS A 235 5.84 -7.93 -28.37
CA HIS A 235 7.02 -7.63 -27.56
C HIS A 235 6.68 -7.36 -26.08
N LEU A 236 5.56 -6.69 -25.79
CA LEU A 236 5.09 -6.45 -24.42
C LEU A 236 4.54 -7.72 -23.78
N ARG A 237 3.79 -8.53 -24.55
CA ARG A 237 3.28 -9.82 -24.09
C ARG A 237 4.40 -10.80 -23.74
N GLN A 238 5.43 -10.87 -24.58
CA GLN A 238 6.61 -11.68 -24.29
C GLN A 238 7.38 -11.18 -23.06
N LYS A 239 7.39 -9.87 -22.81
CA LYS A 239 7.98 -9.28 -21.59
C LYS A 239 7.22 -9.71 -20.33
N ILE A 240 5.88 -9.77 -20.39
CA ILE A 240 5.05 -10.31 -19.29
C ILE A 240 5.43 -11.78 -19.03
N TYR A 241 5.51 -12.61 -20.08
CA TYR A 241 5.84 -14.02 -19.93
C TYR A 241 7.25 -14.25 -19.38
N ALA A 242 8.17 -13.36 -19.70
CA ALA A 242 9.54 -13.40 -19.21
C ALA A 242 9.72 -12.80 -17.80
N GLN A 243 8.66 -12.22 -17.21
CA GLN A 243 8.69 -11.49 -15.95
C GLN A 243 9.76 -10.38 -15.92
N LEU A 244 9.99 -9.73 -17.07
CA LEU A 244 10.96 -8.65 -17.18
C LEU A 244 10.31 -7.29 -16.83
N PRO A 245 11.01 -6.42 -16.09
CA PRO A 245 10.54 -5.09 -15.83
C PRO A 245 10.40 -4.30 -17.13
N PRO A 246 9.41 -3.38 -17.21
CA PRO A 246 9.25 -2.54 -18.39
C PRO A 246 10.38 -1.51 -18.49
N ALA A 247 10.77 -1.14 -19.70
CA ALA A 247 11.56 0.06 -19.93
C ALA A 247 10.71 1.31 -19.66
N LYS A 248 11.34 2.45 -19.34
CA LYS A 248 10.63 3.72 -18.99
C LYS A 248 9.54 4.09 -20.02
N LYS A 249 9.84 3.95 -21.32
CA LYS A 249 8.92 4.24 -22.43
C LYS A 249 7.72 3.28 -22.55
N GLU A 250 7.84 2.07 -22.02
CA GLU A 250 6.82 1.01 -22.12
C GLU A 250 5.80 1.06 -20.96
N VAL A 251 6.14 1.70 -19.83
CA VAL A 251 5.33 1.68 -18.60
C VAL A 251 3.89 2.12 -18.84
N ARG A 252 3.68 3.21 -19.58
CA ARG A 252 2.33 3.78 -19.82
C ARG A 252 1.49 2.83 -20.68
N ALA A 253 2.06 2.35 -21.78
CA ALA A 253 1.37 1.42 -22.68
C ALA A 253 1.05 0.10 -21.98
N LEU A 254 2.02 -0.46 -21.25
CA LEU A 254 1.83 -1.69 -20.52
C LEU A 254 0.71 -1.57 -19.47
N ASN A 255 0.68 -0.49 -18.68
CA ASN A 255 -0.37 -0.27 -17.69
C ASN A 255 -1.77 -0.23 -18.31
N ALA A 256 -1.93 0.39 -19.49
CA ALA A 256 -3.21 0.43 -20.19
C ALA A 256 -3.67 -0.98 -20.61
N TYR A 257 -2.78 -1.77 -21.20
CA TYR A 257 -3.09 -3.15 -21.61
C TYR A 257 -3.37 -4.08 -20.42
N LEU A 258 -2.66 -3.90 -19.31
CA LEU A 258 -2.84 -4.78 -18.15
C LEU A 258 -4.18 -4.57 -17.43
N GLN A 259 -4.84 -3.41 -17.60
CA GLN A 259 -6.08 -3.11 -16.88
C GLN A 259 -7.18 -4.14 -17.14
N GLY A 260 -7.42 -4.49 -18.40
CA GLY A 260 -8.41 -5.51 -18.76
C GLY A 260 -8.03 -6.91 -18.27
N LEU A 261 -6.77 -7.31 -18.43
CA LEU A 261 -6.29 -8.59 -17.93
C LEU A 261 -6.45 -8.74 -16.42
N ARG A 262 -6.17 -7.69 -15.65
CA ARG A 262 -6.31 -7.69 -14.19
C ARG A 262 -7.77 -7.86 -13.75
N GLN A 263 -8.70 -7.21 -14.44
CA GLN A 263 -10.14 -7.36 -14.15
C GLN A 263 -10.60 -8.78 -14.44
N VAL A 264 -10.29 -9.31 -15.63
CA VAL A 264 -10.70 -10.65 -16.03
C VAL A 264 -10.01 -11.75 -15.19
N SER A 265 -8.84 -11.46 -14.64
CA SER A 265 -8.18 -12.36 -13.68
C SER A 265 -9.00 -12.56 -12.40
N ASN A 266 -9.83 -11.59 -12.02
CA ASN A 266 -10.76 -11.77 -10.91
C ASN A 266 -12.06 -12.42 -11.38
N THR A 267 -12.72 -11.83 -12.37
CA THR A 267 -13.96 -12.34 -12.95
C THR A 267 -14.15 -11.85 -14.39
N PRO A 268 -14.76 -12.65 -15.29
CA PRO A 268 -15.08 -12.22 -16.64
C PRO A 268 -16.37 -11.37 -16.72
N GLU A 269 -17.13 -11.22 -15.63
CA GLU A 269 -18.43 -10.53 -15.60
C GLU A 269 -18.47 -9.15 -16.29
N PRO A 270 -17.44 -8.28 -16.17
CA PRO A 270 -17.45 -7.00 -16.87
C PRO A 270 -17.43 -7.11 -18.41
N TYR A 271 -17.07 -8.27 -18.95
CA TYR A 271 -16.87 -8.50 -20.38
C TYR A 271 -17.95 -9.40 -21.00
N ILE A 272 -18.60 -10.24 -20.21
CA ILE A 272 -19.62 -11.18 -20.67
C ILE A 272 -20.81 -11.22 -19.71
N LYS A 273 -22.02 -11.15 -20.27
CA LYS A 273 -23.26 -11.31 -19.50
C LYS A 273 -23.41 -12.75 -19.00
N LYS A 274 -23.96 -12.92 -17.80
CA LYS A 274 -24.22 -14.24 -17.18
C LYS A 274 -22.96 -15.13 -17.11
N ALA A 275 -21.84 -14.56 -16.67
CA ALA A 275 -20.63 -15.33 -16.43
C ALA A 275 -20.85 -16.28 -15.23
N GLU A 276 -20.26 -17.48 -15.32
CA GLU A 276 -20.10 -18.35 -14.16
C GLU A 276 -19.14 -17.74 -13.15
N THR A 277 -19.33 -18.07 -11.88
CA THR A 277 -18.38 -17.64 -10.83
C THR A 277 -16.97 -18.11 -11.18
N SER A 278 -16.03 -17.19 -11.21
CA SER A 278 -14.64 -17.52 -11.57
C SER A 278 -14.00 -18.43 -10.52
N PRO A 279 -13.06 -19.32 -10.91
CA PRO A 279 -12.36 -20.20 -9.97
C PRO A 279 -11.70 -19.44 -8.81
N LYS A 280 -11.20 -18.22 -9.05
CA LYS A 280 -10.61 -17.37 -8.01
C LYS A 280 -11.65 -16.94 -6.98
N ILE A 281 -12.79 -16.41 -7.42
CA ILE A 281 -13.89 -15.99 -6.52
C ILE A 281 -14.43 -17.19 -5.75
N GLN A 282 -14.58 -18.36 -6.41
CA GLN A 282 -14.97 -19.59 -5.74
C GLN A 282 -13.97 -19.99 -4.65
N LYS A 283 -12.68 -20.04 -4.97
CA LYS A 283 -11.61 -20.37 -3.99
C LYS A 283 -11.58 -19.39 -2.81
N MET A 284 -11.75 -18.10 -3.08
CA MET A 284 -11.84 -17.08 -2.04
C MET A 284 -13.05 -17.33 -1.13
N THR A 285 -14.21 -17.66 -1.71
CA THR A 285 -15.43 -17.97 -0.96
C THR A 285 -15.24 -19.22 -0.08
N ASP A 286 -14.58 -20.25 -0.60
CA ASP A 286 -14.34 -21.49 0.16
C ASP A 286 -13.39 -21.25 1.34
N ASP A 287 -12.30 -20.49 1.12
CA ASP A 287 -11.38 -20.11 2.19
C ASP A 287 -12.07 -19.23 3.26
N LEU A 288 -12.93 -18.32 2.82
CA LEU A 288 -13.74 -17.47 3.70
C LEU A 288 -14.70 -18.32 4.55
N LYS A 289 -15.42 -19.28 3.94
CA LYS A 289 -16.30 -20.21 4.65
C LYS A 289 -15.54 -21.03 5.69
N ALA A 290 -14.36 -21.53 5.33
CA ALA A 290 -13.51 -22.28 6.25
C ALA A 290 -13.12 -21.44 7.47
N GLU A 291 -12.74 -20.17 7.26
CA GLU A 291 -12.40 -19.25 8.33
C GLU A 291 -13.61 -18.93 9.24
N LEU A 292 -14.80 -18.75 8.63
CA LEU A 292 -16.03 -18.51 9.38
C LEU A 292 -16.44 -19.72 10.24
N LYS A 293 -16.22 -20.96 9.78
CA LYS A 293 -16.45 -22.18 10.57
C LYS A 293 -15.58 -22.18 11.84
N ASN A 294 -14.35 -21.71 11.73
CA ASN A 294 -13.42 -21.55 12.85
C ASN A 294 -13.67 -20.29 13.70
N LYS A 295 -14.87 -19.71 13.61
CA LYS A 295 -15.27 -18.48 14.31
C LYS A 295 -14.39 -17.26 14.00
N GLY A 296 -13.59 -17.30 12.93
CA GLY A 296 -12.73 -16.22 12.48
C GLY A 296 -13.50 -15.02 11.89
N LYS A 297 -12.80 -13.90 11.76
CA LYS A 297 -13.27 -12.68 11.10
C LYS A 297 -12.40 -12.40 9.88
N VAL A 298 -13.02 -12.12 8.75
CA VAL A 298 -12.34 -11.99 7.46
C VAL A 298 -12.43 -10.57 6.94
N LEU A 299 -11.28 -10.01 6.56
CA LEU A 299 -11.17 -8.78 5.79
C LEU A 299 -10.84 -9.13 4.35
N VAL A 300 -11.61 -8.67 3.39
CA VAL A 300 -11.33 -8.83 1.96
C VAL A 300 -11.06 -7.48 1.31
N TYR A 301 -9.98 -7.39 0.57
CA TYR A 301 -9.61 -6.20 -0.18
C TYR A 301 -9.51 -6.49 -1.68
N SER A 302 -10.09 -5.62 -2.49
CA SER A 302 -9.88 -5.58 -3.93
C SER A 302 -9.68 -4.15 -4.43
N ASN A 303 -8.84 -3.94 -5.43
CA ASN A 303 -8.70 -2.65 -6.12
C ASN A 303 -9.89 -2.33 -7.03
N TYR A 304 -10.65 -3.35 -7.41
CA TYR A 304 -11.77 -3.26 -8.34
C TYR A 304 -13.10 -3.34 -7.62
N LEU A 305 -14.03 -2.48 -8.01
CA LEU A 305 -15.40 -2.54 -7.49
C LEU A 305 -16.15 -3.69 -8.18
N ASP A 306 -16.36 -3.59 -9.50
CA ASP A 306 -17.18 -4.57 -10.24
C ASP A 306 -16.48 -5.92 -10.39
N ALA A 307 -15.24 -5.92 -10.88
CA ALA A 307 -14.45 -7.15 -11.06
C ALA A 307 -13.82 -7.66 -9.74
N GLY A 308 -14.22 -7.18 -8.59
CA GLY A 308 -13.66 -7.57 -7.30
C GLY A 308 -14.71 -7.61 -6.19
N VAL A 309 -14.99 -6.46 -5.57
CA VAL A 309 -15.92 -6.39 -4.44
C VAL A 309 -17.31 -6.89 -4.84
N ASN A 310 -17.87 -6.42 -5.96
CA ASN A 310 -19.23 -6.79 -6.38
C ASN A 310 -19.33 -8.27 -6.81
N ALA A 311 -18.31 -8.79 -7.48
CA ALA A 311 -18.25 -10.22 -7.83
C ALA A 311 -18.28 -11.10 -6.56
N LEU A 312 -17.51 -10.73 -5.53
CA LEU A 312 -17.53 -11.47 -4.27
C LEU A 312 -18.86 -11.28 -3.51
N LYS A 313 -19.45 -10.07 -3.51
CA LYS A 313 -20.80 -9.82 -2.94
C LYS A 313 -21.86 -10.73 -3.55
N SER A 314 -21.86 -10.86 -4.88
CA SER A 314 -22.75 -11.77 -5.58
C SER A 314 -22.65 -13.19 -5.02
N GLU A 315 -21.43 -13.69 -4.87
CA GLU A 315 -21.20 -15.05 -4.35
C GLU A 315 -21.53 -15.20 -2.86
N LEU A 316 -21.24 -14.19 -2.02
CA LEU A 316 -21.63 -14.20 -0.61
C LEU A 316 -23.16 -14.20 -0.43
N ASN A 317 -23.90 -13.44 -1.26
CA ASN A 317 -25.35 -13.39 -1.25
C ASN A 317 -25.97 -14.75 -1.64
N LYS A 318 -25.45 -15.43 -2.67
CA LYS A 318 -25.86 -16.79 -3.05
C LYS A 318 -25.69 -17.77 -1.87
N ASN A 319 -24.64 -17.58 -1.08
CA ASN A 319 -24.32 -18.42 0.08
C ASN A 319 -24.95 -17.92 1.40
N LYS A 320 -25.81 -16.89 1.38
CA LYS A 320 -26.46 -16.28 2.55
C LYS A 320 -25.48 -15.82 3.63
N ILE A 321 -24.26 -15.39 3.23
CA ILE A 321 -23.22 -14.89 4.14
C ILE A 321 -23.38 -13.39 4.31
N GLN A 322 -23.59 -12.94 5.56
CA GLN A 322 -23.68 -11.51 5.87
C GLN A 322 -22.29 -10.85 5.88
N TYR A 323 -22.23 -9.63 5.40
CA TYR A 323 -21.00 -8.84 5.33
C TYR A 323 -21.26 -7.37 5.64
N SER A 324 -20.22 -6.67 6.03
CA SER A 324 -20.08 -5.22 6.01
C SER A 324 -19.22 -4.81 4.84
N GLU A 325 -19.41 -3.62 4.32
CA GLU A 325 -18.61 -3.12 3.19
C GLU A 325 -18.16 -1.67 3.37
N LEU A 326 -17.06 -1.33 2.68
CA LEU A 326 -16.57 0.03 2.59
C LEU A 326 -15.99 0.28 1.20
N THR A 327 -16.75 1.03 0.39
CA THR A 327 -16.44 1.35 -1.00
C THR A 327 -16.44 2.85 -1.25
N GLY A 328 -16.01 3.27 -2.45
CA GLY A 328 -16.10 4.67 -2.86
C GLY A 328 -17.56 5.16 -2.93
N GLY A 329 -17.78 6.46 -2.69
CA GLY A 329 -19.12 7.07 -2.75
C GLY A 329 -20.00 6.89 -1.52
N MET A 330 -19.66 6.05 -0.55
CA MET A 330 -20.43 5.91 0.69
C MET A 330 -20.35 7.15 1.57
N SER A 331 -21.49 7.57 2.13
CA SER A 331 -21.55 8.68 3.09
C SER A 331 -20.77 8.35 4.38
N LYS A 332 -20.34 9.39 5.11
CA LYS A 332 -19.64 9.20 6.39
C LYS A 332 -20.48 8.42 7.42
N LYS A 333 -21.80 8.64 7.44
CA LYS A 333 -22.74 7.94 8.34
C LYS A 333 -22.75 6.45 8.02
N LEU A 334 -22.97 6.08 6.76
CA LEU A 334 -23.02 4.69 6.33
C LEU A 334 -21.69 3.95 6.58
N ARG A 335 -20.54 4.62 6.32
CA ARG A 335 -19.20 4.07 6.65
C ARG A 335 -19.09 3.72 8.13
N SER A 336 -19.51 4.63 9.03
CA SER A 336 -19.46 4.42 10.47
C SER A 336 -20.35 3.27 10.91
N GLU A 337 -21.54 3.12 10.32
CA GLU A 337 -22.47 2.03 10.57
C GLU A 337 -21.90 0.68 10.15
N GLN A 338 -21.30 0.59 8.96
CA GLN A 338 -20.67 -0.65 8.47
C GLN A 338 -19.49 -1.08 9.36
N ILE A 339 -18.65 -0.16 9.77
CA ILE A 339 -17.54 -0.42 10.69
C ILE A 339 -18.08 -0.88 12.05
N LYS A 340 -19.13 -0.23 12.56
CA LYS A 340 -19.77 -0.62 13.83
C LYS A 340 -20.34 -2.05 13.74
N LYS A 341 -21.05 -2.39 12.66
CA LYS A 341 -21.60 -3.74 12.45
C LYS A 341 -20.50 -4.82 12.48
N TYR A 342 -19.34 -4.57 11.89
CA TYR A 342 -18.23 -5.51 11.95
C TYR A 342 -17.57 -5.57 13.33
N ASN A 343 -17.45 -4.45 14.04
CA ASN A 343 -16.74 -4.37 15.31
C ASN A 343 -17.58 -4.83 16.51
N THR A 344 -18.90 -4.89 16.38
CA THR A 344 -19.81 -5.31 17.46
C THR A 344 -19.72 -6.85 17.65
N LYS A 345 -19.74 -7.30 18.90
CA LYS A 345 -19.83 -8.73 19.24
C LYS A 345 -21.14 -9.30 18.68
N GLY A 346 -21.07 -10.42 17.96
CA GLY A 346 -22.22 -11.00 17.26
C GLY A 346 -22.59 -10.31 15.93
N GLY A 347 -21.89 -9.27 15.54
CA GLY A 347 -22.09 -8.59 14.25
C GLY A 347 -21.47 -9.34 13.06
N ASN A 348 -21.39 -8.65 11.91
CA ASN A 348 -20.85 -9.24 10.70
C ASN A 348 -19.38 -9.66 10.87
N ARG A 349 -19.05 -10.86 10.41
CA ARG A 349 -17.68 -11.38 10.48
C ARG A 349 -16.89 -11.25 9.18
N VAL A 350 -17.52 -10.72 8.14
CA VAL A 350 -16.89 -10.43 6.83
C VAL A 350 -16.92 -8.93 6.60
N PHE A 351 -15.78 -8.36 6.18
CA PHE A 351 -15.67 -6.96 5.79
C PHE A 351 -15.05 -6.85 4.40
N LEU A 352 -15.81 -6.31 3.46
CA LEU A 352 -15.38 -6.09 2.09
C LEU A 352 -14.88 -4.65 1.94
N MET A 353 -13.73 -4.45 1.31
CA MET A 353 -13.14 -3.13 1.18
C MET A 353 -12.56 -2.91 -0.21
N SER A 354 -12.82 -1.73 -0.80
CA SER A 354 -12.14 -1.26 -2.00
C SER A 354 -11.03 -0.25 -1.68
N GLY A 355 -10.23 0.10 -2.69
CA GLY A 355 -9.12 1.04 -2.53
C GLY A 355 -9.49 2.42 -1.98
N ALA A 356 -10.74 2.85 -2.12
CA ALA A 356 -11.24 4.13 -1.59
C ALA A 356 -11.51 4.12 -0.07
N GLY A 357 -11.49 2.95 0.57
CA GLY A 357 -11.90 2.77 1.97
C GLY A 357 -10.76 2.50 2.96
N THR A 358 -9.52 2.51 2.51
CA THR A 358 -8.41 1.97 3.31
C THR A 358 -7.92 2.84 4.47
N GLU A 359 -8.45 4.04 4.65
CA GLU A 359 -7.86 5.01 5.59
C GLU A 359 -8.71 5.24 6.85
N GLY A 360 -8.02 5.37 7.98
CA GLY A 360 -8.62 5.79 9.25
C GLY A 360 -9.57 4.79 9.92
N ILE A 361 -9.62 3.53 9.46
CA ILE A 361 -10.46 2.50 10.05
C ILE A 361 -9.66 1.51 10.90
N ASN A 362 -10.34 0.90 11.86
CA ASN A 362 -9.82 -0.18 12.68
C ASN A 362 -10.79 -1.35 12.68
N LEU A 363 -10.29 -2.56 12.41
CA LEU A 363 -11.07 -3.78 12.27
C LEU A 363 -10.53 -4.87 13.21
N PRO A 364 -10.72 -4.70 14.53
CA PRO A 364 -10.18 -5.61 15.55
C PRO A 364 -10.74 -7.01 15.42
N GLY A 365 -9.94 -7.99 15.85
CA GLY A 365 -10.31 -9.40 15.83
C GLY A 365 -10.28 -10.05 14.45
N THR A 366 -9.79 -9.37 13.39
CA THR A 366 -9.55 -9.99 12.08
C THR A 366 -8.54 -11.12 12.21
N THR A 367 -8.88 -12.31 11.71
CA THR A 367 -8.03 -13.50 11.72
C THR A 367 -7.43 -13.79 10.35
N LEU A 368 -8.13 -13.37 9.29
CA LEU A 368 -7.70 -13.55 7.91
C LEU A 368 -7.91 -12.27 7.08
N ALA A 369 -6.86 -11.80 6.43
CA ALA A 369 -6.93 -10.77 5.40
C ALA A 369 -6.73 -11.41 4.02
N MET A 370 -7.70 -11.21 3.12
CA MET A 370 -7.71 -11.76 1.77
C MET A 370 -7.49 -10.62 0.76
N LEU A 371 -6.47 -10.73 -0.06
CA LEU A 371 -6.12 -9.78 -1.11
C LEU A 371 -6.47 -10.42 -2.46
N SER A 372 -7.53 -9.91 -3.10
CA SER A 372 -8.11 -10.52 -4.30
C SER A 372 -7.16 -10.57 -5.49
N GLU A 373 -6.27 -9.60 -5.58
CA GLU A 373 -5.29 -9.51 -6.66
C GLU A 373 -3.99 -8.81 -6.21
N PRO A 374 -2.86 -9.10 -6.87
CA PRO A 374 -1.61 -8.38 -6.63
C PRO A 374 -1.70 -6.93 -7.16
N HIS A 375 -0.87 -6.08 -6.62
CA HIS A 375 -0.74 -4.69 -7.05
C HIS A 375 0.73 -4.34 -7.28
N TRP A 376 1.01 -3.44 -8.22
CA TRP A 376 2.37 -2.90 -8.45
C TRP A 376 3.08 -2.44 -7.19
N ASN A 377 2.28 -2.00 -6.22
CA ASN A 377 2.72 -1.47 -4.95
C ASN A 377 2.18 -2.36 -3.83
N LYS A 378 3.06 -3.19 -3.29
CA LYS A 378 2.75 -4.10 -2.18
C LYS A 378 2.40 -3.33 -0.90
N ALA A 379 3.00 -2.16 -0.67
CA ALA A 379 2.71 -1.33 0.51
C ALA A 379 1.23 -0.94 0.61
N ARG A 380 0.55 -0.68 -0.52
CA ARG A 380 -0.88 -0.40 -0.55
C ARG A 380 -1.72 -1.58 -0.08
N LEU A 381 -1.36 -2.80 -0.49
CA LEU A 381 -2.04 -4.02 -0.05
C LEU A 381 -1.82 -4.26 1.45
N TYR A 382 -0.60 -4.02 1.94
CA TYR A 382 -0.30 -4.14 3.36
C TYR A 382 -0.98 -3.07 4.21
N GLN A 383 -1.13 -1.85 3.71
CA GLN A 383 -1.94 -0.83 4.40
C GLN A 383 -3.38 -1.30 4.58
N ALA A 384 -3.97 -1.91 3.55
CA ALA A 384 -5.32 -2.47 3.64
C ALA A 384 -5.37 -3.61 4.67
N ALA A 385 -4.48 -4.60 4.59
CA ALA A 385 -4.40 -5.71 5.54
C ALA A 385 -4.14 -5.24 6.97
N SER A 386 -3.33 -4.20 7.18
CA SER A 386 -2.98 -3.66 8.50
C SER A 386 -4.15 -3.03 9.25
N ARG A 387 -5.30 -2.83 8.59
CA ARG A 387 -6.54 -2.41 9.28
C ARG A 387 -7.07 -3.48 10.22
N GLY A 388 -6.81 -4.75 9.92
CA GLY A 388 -7.10 -5.89 10.80
C GLY A 388 -5.92 -6.35 11.66
N ILE A 389 -4.72 -5.76 11.49
CA ILE A 389 -3.49 -6.20 12.16
C ILE A 389 -2.93 -5.03 12.97
N ARG A 390 -3.48 -4.80 14.17
CA ARG A 390 -3.07 -3.70 15.05
C ARG A 390 -2.77 -4.18 16.45
N ARG A 391 -1.84 -3.46 17.10
CA ARG A 391 -1.50 -3.66 18.50
C ARG A 391 -2.73 -3.35 19.39
N GLY A 392 -3.00 -4.23 20.37
CA GLY A 392 -4.02 -4.02 21.39
C GLY A 392 -5.46 -4.19 20.95
N ASP A 393 -5.75 -4.01 19.67
CA ASP A 393 -7.10 -4.10 19.12
C ASP A 393 -7.40 -5.46 18.49
N ASN A 394 -6.40 -6.29 18.31
CA ASN A 394 -6.54 -7.66 17.79
C ASN A 394 -6.08 -8.67 18.84
N PRO A 395 -7.00 -9.45 19.45
CA PRO A 395 -6.67 -10.46 20.42
C PRO A 395 -5.93 -11.67 19.82
N ASN A 396 -5.94 -11.81 18.48
CA ASN A 396 -5.27 -12.92 17.82
C ASN A 396 -3.77 -12.62 17.67
N LYS A 397 -2.94 -13.56 18.12
CA LYS A 397 -1.48 -13.45 18.01
C LYS A 397 -0.95 -13.68 16.59
N THR A 398 -1.77 -14.24 15.70
CA THR A 398 -1.42 -14.50 14.30
C THR A 398 -2.59 -14.14 13.40
N VAL A 399 -2.32 -13.42 12.31
CA VAL A 399 -3.29 -13.09 11.27
C VAL A 399 -2.80 -13.67 9.95
N GLY A 400 -3.63 -14.49 9.30
CA GLY A 400 -3.38 -14.97 7.95
C GLY A 400 -3.50 -13.83 6.93
N VAL A 401 -2.59 -13.76 5.97
CA VAL A 401 -2.68 -12.84 4.82
C VAL A 401 -2.55 -13.66 3.55
N LYS A 402 -3.66 -13.84 2.83
CA LYS A 402 -3.70 -14.60 1.58
C LYS A 402 -3.81 -13.67 0.38
N THR A 403 -2.88 -13.80 -0.58
CA THR A 403 -2.95 -13.10 -1.87
C THR A 403 -3.32 -14.09 -2.95
N TYR A 404 -4.42 -13.84 -3.67
CA TYR A 404 -4.92 -14.73 -4.71
C TYR A 404 -4.42 -14.33 -6.09
N LEU A 405 -3.89 -15.29 -6.84
CA LEU A 405 -3.41 -15.11 -8.19
C LEU A 405 -4.17 -16.01 -9.15
N SER A 406 -4.71 -15.45 -10.21
CA SER A 406 -5.16 -16.26 -11.36
C SER A 406 -3.98 -16.66 -12.21
N THR A 407 -3.88 -17.93 -12.55
CA THR A 407 -2.80 -18.48 -13.38
C THR A 407 -3.34 -19.04 -14.70
N ILE A 408 -2.50 -19.05 -15.73
CA ILE A 408 -2.83 -19.68 -17.00
C ILE A 408 -2.56 -21.18 -16.83
N PRO A 409 -3.58 -22.05 -17.01
CA PRO A 409 -3.39 -23.49 -16.86
C PRO A 409 -2.41 -24.04 -17.89
N THR A 410 -1.58 -24.99 -17.48
CA THR A 410 -0.79 -25.82 -18.39
C THR A 410 -1.70 -26.82 -19.10
N LYS A 411 -1.68 -26.84 -20.42
CA LYS A 411 -2.32 -27.92 -21.16
C LYS A 411 -1.63 -29.24 -20.79
N PRO A 412 -2.38 -30.32 -20.49
CA PRO A 412 -1.79 -31.63 -20.41
C PRO A 412 -1.02 -31.90 -21.73
N HIS A 413 0.25 -32.27 -21.63
CA HIS A 413 0.99 -32.61 -22.83
C HIS A 413 0.58 -34.01 -23.24
N ALA A 414 -0.09 -34.16 -24.41
CA ALA A 414 -0.49 -35.46 -24.93
C ALA A 414 0.66 -36.44 -25.05
N LEU A 415 1.88 -35.95 -25.19
CA LEU A 415 3.10 -36.74 -25.32
C LEU A 415 3.91 -36.91 -23.99
N ARG A 416 3.27 -36.68 -22.82
CA ARG A 416 3.94 -36.85 -21.52
C ARG A 416 4.42 -38.29 -21.32
N PHE A 417 3.71 -39.26 -21.85
CA PHE A 417 4.07 -40.67 -21.81
C PHE A 417 5.33 -41.00 -22.65
N LEU A 418 5.72 -40.13 -23.58
CA LEU A 418 6.98 -40.23 -24.36
C LEU A 418 8.16 -39.47 -23.72
N GLY A 419 8.07 -39.10 -22.45
CA GLY A 419 9.13 -38.40 -21.72
C GLY A 419 9.28 -36.91 -22.04
N PHE A 420 8.40 -36.33 -22.87
CA PHE A 420 8.43 -34.87 -23.14
C PHE A 420 8.03 -34.09 -21.89
N LYS A 421 8.90 -33.21 -21.43
CA LYS A 421 8.60 -32.29 -20.31
C LYS A 421 7.51 -31.31 -20.73
N PRO A 422 6.48 -31.09 -19.90
CA PRO A 422 5.46 -30.10 -20.20
C PRO A 422 6.10 -28.71 -20.36
N LYS A 423 5.64 -27.94 -21.35
CA LYS A 423 6.07 -26.55 -21.50
C LYS A 423 5.75 -25.81 -20.21
N LYS A 424 6.70 -25.00 -19.70
CA LYS A 424 6.43 -24.14 -18.55
C LYS A 424 5.17 -23.32 -18.81
N PRO A 425 4.24 -23.21 -17.82
CA PRO A 425 3.05 -22.41 -17.99
C PRO A 425 3.43 -20.96 -18.32
N ARG A 426 2.62 -20.32 -19.14
CA ARG A 426 2.80 -18.89 -19.42
C ARG A 426 2.50 -18.09 -18.16
N THR A 427 3.28 -17.07 -17.91
CA THR A 427 3.07 -16.16 -16.78
C THR A 427 1.78 -15.36 -17.00
N SER A 428 0.87 -15.39 -16.04
CA SER A 428 -0.33 -14.54 -16.03
C SER A 428 0.01 -13.11 -15.64
N VAL A 429 -0.95 -12.20 -15.83
CA VAL A 429 -0.82 -10.80 -15.38
C VAL A 429 -0.62 -10.72 -13.86
N ASP A 430 -1.30 -11.55 -13.08
CA ASP A 430 -1.19 -11.56 -11.63
C ASP A 430 0.22 -12.00 -11.19
N GLU A 431 0.75 -13.06 -11.80
CA GLU A 431 2.12 -13.51 -11.53
C GLU A 431 3.16 -12.46 -11.94
N TYR A 432 2.95 -11.80 -13.09
CA TYR A 432 3.80 -10.70 -13.53
C TYR A 432 3.80 -9.53 -12.54
N LEU A 433 2.62 -9.09 -12.11
CA LEU A 433 2.48 -7.98 -11.16
C LEU A 433 3.11 -8.31 -9.81
N LEU A 434 2.94 -9.54 -9.33
CA LEU A 434 3.60 -9.99 -8.10
C LEU A 434 5.12 -9.95 -8.23
N ALA A 435 5.68 -10.39 -9.36
CA ALA A 435 7.12 -10.32 -9.62
C ALA A 435 7.62 -8.87 -9.66
N MET A 436 6.91 -7.98 -10.35
CA MET A 436 7.26 -6.56 -10.43
C MET A 436 7.13 -5.84 -9.09
N SER A 437 6.12 -6.19 -8.28
CA SER A 437 5.97 -5.61 -6.96
C SER A 437 7.12 -5.98 -6.01
N LYS A 438 7.66 -7.19 -6.12
CA LYS A 438 8.84 -7.61 -5.35
C LYS A 438 10.09 -6.80 -5.73
N ILE A 439 10.29 -6.51 -7.01
CA ILE A 439 11.41 -5.67 -7.47
C ILE A 439 11.29 -4.25 -6.87
N LYS A 440 10.09 -3.66 -6.90
CA LYS A 440 9.85 -2.34 -6.30
C LYS A 440 10.02 -2.35 -4.78
N GLU A 441 9.57 -3.41 -4.12
CA GLU A 441 9.74 -3.58 -2.68
C GLU A 441 11.23 -3.66 -2.30
N GLN A 442 12.03 -4.39 -3.07
CA GLN A 442 13.49 -4.45 -2.87
C GLN A 442 14.15 -3.08 -3.07
N GLU A 443 13.73 -2.31 -4.09
CA GLU A 443 14.21 -0.94 -4.32
C GLU A 443 13.89 -0.02 -3.13
N ALA A 444 12.67 -0.08 -2.60
CA ALA A 444 12.25 0.71 -1.44
C ALA A 444 12.95 0.26 -0.14
N ASN A 445 13.04 -1.04 0.08
CA ASN A 445 13.66 -1.61 1.30
C ASN A 445 15.16 -1.32 1.36
N SER A 446 15.88 -1.38 0.24
CA SER A 446 17.30 -1.03 0.21
C SER A 446 17.55 0.44 0.58
N PHE A 447 16.64 1.34 0.18
CA PHE A 447 16.70 2.74 0.57
C PHE A 447 16.35 2.96 2.05
N MET A 448 15.30 2.29 2.54
CA MET A 448 14.90 2.40 3.95
C MET A 448 15.94 1.81 4.89
N LYS A 449 16.52 0.66 4.54
CA LYS A 449 17.60 0.04 5.31
C LYS A 449 18.79 0.99 5.52
N ALA A 450 19.07 1.82 4.52
CA ALA A 450 20.12 2.82 4.63
C ALA A 450 19.85 3.91 5.70
N LEU A 451 18.62 4.00 6.24
CA LEU A 451 18.18 4.98 7.24
C LEU A 451 17.92 4.35 8.62
N GLU A 452 17.98 3.02 8.77
CA GLU A 452 17.58 2.31 9.99
C GLU A 452 18.70 2.17 11.02
N ASP A 453 19.93 2.51 10.72
CA ASP A 453 21.08 2.47 11.63
C ASP A 453 21.52 3.86 12.10
#